data_281cffeaaa1ce3d23e93fca2895ef831
#
_entry.id   281cffeaaa1ce3d23e93fca2895ef831
#
_cell.length_a   1.000
_cell.length_b   1.000
_cell.length_c   1.000
_cell.angle_alpha   90.00
_cell.angle_beta   90.00
_cell.angle_gamma   90.00
#
_symmetry.space_group_name_H-M   'P 1'
#
loop_
_entity.id
_entity.type
_entity.pdbx_description
1 polymer ?
#
loop_
_entity_poly.entity_id
_entity_poly.type
_entity_poly.pdbx_seq_one_letter_code
_entity_poly.pdbx_strand_id
1 'polypeptide(L)'
;MKSIHRHPLVSIHHKKLSPFVKYGWGYRPSGLKAKKSGGQYALYEDPSVRSLKPGYGGAVYGITFDSRGVMFDASGESDLIDALQGDIEVEAATPAIMERYRALGISKYNWSLPSDVSSFEEGVLIIDQSRGDASIKYGGLDYSDFIRMFDDALAENPNSPIYIKTHPDRAFRRKKSCFSGKQLSHPRVQILPADLSPADCFKLCKKVYVGTSLMGMEALIHGCEVVTYGWNSYAGWGLTTDRGREPLPPRARQHSLIELFQAAYINYS
;
A
#
# COMPACT_ATOMS: atom_id res chain seq x y z
N MET A 1 13.61 22.17 8.83
CA MET A 1 14.65 21.28 9.38
C MET A 1 14.19 20.38 10.55
N LYS A 2 13.38 20.86 11.51
CA LYS A 2 12.99 20.04 12.70
C LYS A 2 12.22 18.72 12.43
N SER A 3 11.60 18.51 11.26
CA SER A 3 10.82 17.30 10.96
C SER A 3 11.65 16.15 10.37
N ILE A 4 12.75 16.46 9.70
CA ILE A 4 13.64 15.46 9.09
C ILE A 4 14.32 14.59 10.16
N HIS A 5 14.67 15.17 11.30
CA HIS A 5 15.38 14.48 12.38
C HIS A 5 14.54 13.45 13.17
N ARG A 6 13.22 13.33 12.89
CA ARG A 6 12.34 12.39 13.63
C ARG A 6 12.33 10.98 13.06
N HIS A 7 12.80 10.79 11.82
CA HIS A 7 12.91 9.44 11.27
C HIS A 7 14.28 8.86 11.59
N PRO A 8 14.38 7.68 12.26
CA PRO A 8 15.67 7.14 12.72
C PRO A 8 16.72 7.01 11.62
N LEU A 9 16.32 6.51 10.44
CA LEU A 9 17.27 6.35 9.32
C LEU A 9 17.73 7.67 8.75
N VAL A 10 16.86 8.67 8.66
CA VAL A 10 17.27 10.01 8.19
C VAL A 10 18.25 10.66 9.16
N SER A 11 18.07 10.50 10.47
CA SER A 11 19.02 11.02 11.46
C SER A 11 20.40 10.35 11.38
N ILE A 12 20.44 9.03 11.12
CA ILE A 12 21.67 8.26 10.96
C ILE A 12 22.41 8.66 9.67
N HIS A 13 21.69 8.89 8.58
CA HIS A 13 22.26 9.18 7.26
C HIS A 13 22.33 10.66 6.93
N HIS A 14 21.92 11.55 7.82
CA HIS A 14 21.87 13.01 7.58
C HIS A 14 23.18 13.58 7.01
N LYS A 15 24.32 13.09 7.46
CA LYS A 15 25.65 13.52 6.96
C LYS A 15 25.95 13.06 5.53
N LYS A 16 25.21 12.07 5.02
CA LYS A 16 25.36 11.55 3.64
C LYS A 16 24.38 12.19 2.66
N LEU A 17 23.39 12.96 3.14
CA LEU A 17 22.45 13.66 2.28
C LEU A 17 23.13 14.86 1.62
N SER A 18 22.85 15.06 0.33
CA SER A 18 23.40 16.20 -0.41
C SER A 18 22.94 17.53 0.19
N PRO A 19 23.84 18.47 0.46
CA PRO A 19 23.46 19.80 0.95
C PRO A 19 22.71 20.64 -0.09
N PHE A 20 22.76 20.27 -1.35
CA PHE A 20 22.11 20.97 -2.47
C PHE A 20 20.67 20.51 -2.70
N VAL A 21 20.25 19.40 -2.10
CA VAL A 21 18.91 18.82 -2.23
C VAL A 21 18.07 19.21 -1.01
N LYS A 22 16.82 19.64 -1.26
CA LYS A 22 15.84 19.91 -0.20
C LYS A 22 15.06 18.63 0.10
N TYR A 23 15.06 18.22 1.35
CA TYR A 23 14.39 17.00 1.80
C TYR A 23 13.13 17.29 2.60
N GLY A 24 12.08 16.49 2.41
CA GLY A 24 10.88 16.59 3.21
C GLY A 24 10.03 15.32 3.18
N TRP A 25 9.16 15.15 4.18
CA TRP A 25 8.29 13.98 4.29
C TRP A 25 7.09 14.12 3.37
N GLY A 26 7.03 13.28 2.34
CA GLY A 26 5.90 13.16 1.43
C GLY A 26 5.17 14.47 1.15
N TYR A 27 3.86 14.48 1.26
CA TYR A 27 3.07 15.71 1.13
C TYR A 27 2.74 16.38 2.47
N ARG A 28 3.52 16.14 3.51
CA ARG A 28 3.45 16.93 4.75
C ARG A 28 4.08 18.32 4.53
N PRO A 29 3.88 19.27 5.45
CA PRO A 29 4.39 20.64 5.29
C PRO A 29 5.89 20.72 4.92
N SER A 30 6.71 19.80 5.44
CA SER A 30 8.15 19.75 5.10
C SER A 30 8.41 19.34 3.65
N GLY A 31 7.67 18.34 3.15
CA GLY A 31 7.79 17.89 1.75
C GLY A 31 7.25 18.92 0.79
N LEU A 32 6.07 19.49 1.06
CA LEU A 32 5.50 20.56 0.24
C LEU A 32 6.43 21.80 0.20
N LYS A 33 7.10 22.13 1.31
CA LYS A 33 8.10 23.19 1.33
C LYS A 33 9.33 22.84 0.49
N ALA A 34 9.81 21.59 0.55
CA ALA A 34 10.92 21.12 -0.27
C ALA A 34 10.57 21.21 -1.76
N LYS A 35 9.42 20.68 -2.17
CA LYS A 35 8.93 20.71 -3.56
C LYS A 35 8.79 22.13 -4.11
N LYS A 36 8.32 23.08 -3.29
CA LYS A 36 8.15 24.50 -3.67
C LYS A 36 9.43 25.32 -3.67
N SER A 37 10.57 24.78 -3.31
CA SER A 37 11.81 25.55 -3.12
C SER A 37 12.49 26.02 -4.41
N GLY A 38 12.04 25.59 -5.59
CA GLY A 38 12.56 25.96 -6.90
C GLY A 38 13.92 25.34 -7.28
N GLY A 39 14.44 24.41 -6.45
CA GLY A 39 15.70 23.68 -6.69
C GLY A 39 15.50 22.16 -6.62
N GLN A 40 16.61 21.43 -6.58
CA GLN A 40 16.55 19.97 -6.39
C GLN A 40 15.90 19.62 -5.04
N TYR A 41 14.99 18.67 -5.04
CA TYR A 41 14.32 18.16 -3.84
C TYR A 41 14.20 16.64 -3.89
N ALA A 42 14.02 16.04 -2.73
CA ALA A 42 13.58 14.66 -2.59
C ALA A 42 12.56 14.54 -1.46
N LEU A 43 11.47 13.86 -1.76
CA LEU A 43 10.46 13.49 -0.78
C LEU A 43 10.80 12.10 -0.25
N TYR A 44 10.71 11.91 1.05
CA TYR A 44 10.89 10.60 1.64
C TYR A 44 9.60 10.08 2.26
N GLU A 45 9.39 8.78 2.17
CA GLU A 45 8.22 8.06 2.65
C GLU A 45 8.59 6.71 3.27
N ASP A 46 7.63 6.11 3.95
CA ASP A 46 7.73 4.75 4.45
C ASP A 46 7.84 3.76 3.26
N PRO A 47 8.81 2.83 3.28
CA PRO A 47 8.96 1.82 2.23
C PRO A 47 7.90 0.74 2.32
N SER A 48 7.88 -0.14 1.31
CA SER A 48 6.99 -1.30 1.24
C SER A 48 7.21 -2.29 2.40
N VAL A 49 8.45 -2.43 2.88
CA VAL A 49 8.80 -3.17 4.11
C VAL A 49 9.33 -2.17 5.14
N ARG A 50 8.50 -1.77 6.08
CA ARG A 50 8.82 -0.64 6.97
C ARG A 50 9.44 -1.05 8.30
N SER A 51 8.76 -1.86 9.06
CA SER A 51 9.15 -2.11 10.45
C SER A 51 8.50 -3.36 11.03
N LEU A 52 8.99 -3.78 12.20
CA LEU A 52 8.33 -4.83 12.95
C LEU A 52 6.94 -4.38 13.45
N LYS A 53 6.83 -3.20 14.07
CA LYS A 53 5.57 -2.70 14.64
C LYS A 53 5.03 -1.47 13.89
N PRO A 54 3.71 -1.30 13.75
CA PRO A 54 3.13 -0.07 13.23
C PRO A 54 3.39 1.09 14.18
N GLY A 55 3.44 2.31 13.64
CA GLY A 55 3.63 3.54 14.43
C GLY A 55 5.05 4.05 14.48
N TYR A 56 5.33 5.01 15.40
CA TYR A 56 6.62 5.73 15.45
C TYR A 56 7.63 5.16 16.45
N GLY A 57 7.32 4.12 17.19
CA GLY A 57 8.13 3.63 18.31
C GLY A 57 9.03 2.43 18.00
N GLY A 58 9.10 1.96 16.76
CA GLY A 58 9.87 0.77 16.39
C GLY A 58 11.05 1.06 15.47
N ALA A 59 12.02 0.14 15.42
CA ALA A 59 13.05 0.15 14.40
C ALA A 59 12.42 0.07 13.01
N VAL A 60 12.90 0.91 12.10
CA VAL A 60 12.50 0.93 10.69
C VAL A 60 13.62 0.31 9.86
N TYR A 61 13.23 -0.44 8.82
CA TYR A 61 14.18 -1.19 7.99
C TYR A 61 14.65 -0.39 6.79
N GLY A 62 13.85 0.57 6.33
CA GLY A 62 14.13 1.35 5.14
C GLY A 62 13.44 2.70 5.14
N ILE A 63 13.73 3.46 4.10
CA ILE A 63 13.09 4.71 3.74
C ILE A 63 13.23 4.88 2.24
N THR A 64 12.17 5.31 1.57
CA THR A 64 12.21 5.63 0.14
C THR A 64 12.48 7.11 -0.06
N PHE A 65 13.14 7.45 -1.16
CA PHE A 65 13.32 8.82 -1.64
C PHE A 65 12.78 8.92 -3.05
N ASP A 66 12.07 10.00 -3.33
CA ASP A 66 11.46 10.27 -4.63
C ASP A 66 11.75 11.73 -5.02
N SER A 67 12.32 11.92 -6.20
CA SER A 67 12.74 13.23 -6.68
C SER A 67 11.64 13.99 -7.43
N ARG A 68 10.51 13.34 -7.73
CA ARG A 68 9.40 13.88 -8.50
C ARG A 68 8.15 14.07 -7.65
N GLY A 69 7.82 13.09 -6.81
CA GLY A 69 6.59 13.13 -6.02
C GLY A 69 6.51 12.10 -4.93
N VAL A 70 5.41 11.37 -4.88
CA VAL A 70 5.20 10.24 -3.97
C VAL A 70 4.42 9.14 -4.69
N MET A 71 4.78 7.89 -4.47
CA MET A 71 4.21 6.73 -5.16
C MET A 71 2.69 6.54 -4.99
N PHE A 72 2.08 7.15 -3.98
CA PHE A 72 0.64 7.08 -3.74
C PHE A 72 -0.17 8.23 -4.39
N ASP A 73 0.50 9.16 -5.08
CA ASP A 73 -0.17 10.23 -5.82
C ASP A 73 -0.37 9.81 -7.28
N ALA A 74 -1.59 9.43 -7.61
CA ALA A 74 -1.95 9.03 -8.97
C ALA A 74 -2.13 10.22 -9.93
N SER A 75 -2.27 11.45 -9.40
CA SER A 75 -2.39 12.68 -10.19
C SER A 75 -1.05 13.31 -10.52
N GLY A 76 0.04 12.80 -9.95
CA GLY A 76 1.38 13.34 -10.08
C GLY A 76 2.39 12.30 -10.58
N GLU A 77 3.58 12.80 -10.85
CA GLU A 77 4.73 11.97 -11.18
C GLU A 77 5.38 11.42 -9.89
N SER A 78 6.00 10.24 -9.99
CA SER A 78 6.93 9.71 -9.00
C SER A 78 8.03 8.93 -9.72
N ASP A 79 9.18 8.77 -9.08
CA ASP A 79 10.29 8.02 -9.65
C ASP A 79 9.88 6.55 -9.92
N LEU A 80 9.02 5.95 -9.09
CA LEU A 80 8.47 4.62 -9.31
C LEU A 80 7.56 4.57 -10.54
N ILE A 81 6.60 5.50 -10.66
CA ILE A 81 5.67 5.52 -11.78
C ILE A 81 6.41 5.81 -13.10
N ASP A 82 7.41 6.70 -13.08
CA ASP A 82 8.25 6.98 -14.24
C ASP A 82 9.04 5.74 -14.67
N ALA A 83 9.64 5.02 -13.74
CA ALA A 83 10.33 3.76 -14.03
C ALA A 83 9.39 2.73 -14.68
N LEU A 84 8.14 2.63 -14.20
CA LEU A 84 7.12 1.72 -14.74
C LEU A 84 6.57 2.15 -16.11
N GLN A 85 6.85 3.35 -16.61
CA GLN A 85 6.56 3.72 -18.01
C GLN A 85 7.60 3.13 -18.98
N GLY A 86 8.75 2.69 -18.49
CA GLY A 86 9.82 2.06 -19.24
C GLY A 86 9.84 0.53 -19.15
N ASP A 87 10.87 -0.07 -19.72
CA ASP A 87 11.17 -1.49 -19.54
C ASP A 87 11.85 -1.69 -18.17
N ILE A 88 11.44 -2.73 -17.47
CA ILE A 88 12.01 -3.09 -16.19
C ILE A 88 12.97 -4.26 -16.39
N GLU A 89 14.26 -4.02 -16.16
CA GLU A 89 15.25 -5.09 -16.11
C GLU A 89 15.10 -5.84 -14.78
N VAL A 90 14.78 -7.14 -14.89
CA VAL A 90 14.61 -8.01 -13.72
C VAL A 90 15.94 -8.67 -13.39
N GLU A 91 16.45 -8.42 -12.20
CA GLU A 91 17.65 -9.06 -11.71
C GLU A 91 17.45 -10.59 -11.51
N ALA A 92 18.47 -11.38 -11.76
CA ALA A 92 18.40 -12.84 -11.65
C ALA A 92 17.96 -13.33 -10.25
N ALA A 93 18.23 -12.57 -9.20
CA ALA A 93 17.85 -12.90 -7.82
C ALA A 93 16.39 -12.60 -7.50
N THR A 94 15.72 -11.71 -8.24
CA THR A 94 14.40 -11.17 -7.89
C THR A 94 13.32 -12.24 -7.75
N PRO A 95 13.22 -13.27 -8.62
CA PRO A 95 12.23 -14.33 -8.43
C PRO A 95 12.38 -15.06 -7.09
N ALA A 96 13.61 -15.37 -6.70
CA ALA A 96 13.89 -16.04 -5.43
C ALA A 96 13.60 -15.12 -4.22
N ILE A 97 13.86 -13.82 -4.34
CA ILE A 97 13.56 -12.82 -3.31
C ILE A 97 12.04 -12.70 -3.14
N MET A 98 11.27 -12.59 -4.23
CA MET A 98 9.82 -12.49 -4.19
C MET A 98 9.18 -13.74 -3.58
N GLU A 99 9.66 -14.93 -3.96
CA GLU A 99 9.18 -16.19 -3.38
C GLU A 99 9.48 -16.25 -1.88
N ARG A 100 10.67 -15.85 -1.46
CA ARG A 100 11.04 -15.80 -0.04
C ARG A 100 10.22 -14.76 0.73
N TYR A 101 9.94 -13.61 0.12
CA TYR A 101 9.04 -12.59 0.67
C TYR A 101 7.66 -13.20 0.96
N ARG A 102 7.08 -13.89 -0.02
CA ARG A 102 5.79 -14.59 0.08
C ARG A 102 5.83 -15.70 1.14
N ALA A 103 6.80 -16.59 1.08
CA ALA A 103 6.90 -17.75 1.97
C ALA A 103 7.08 -17.36 3.45
N LEU A 104 7.78 -16.27 3.72
CA LEU A 104 7.97 -15.73 5.07
C LEU A 104 6.81 -14.85 5.54
N GLY A 105 5.82 -14.57 4.70
CA GLY A 105 4.70 -13.70 5.01
C GLY A 105 5.11 -12.27 5.34
N ILE A 106 6.17 -11.76 4.68
CA ILE A 106 6.67 -10.40 4.90
C ILE A 106 5.63 -9.39 4.43
N SER A 107 5.49 -8.30 5.17
CA SER A 107 4.54 -7.22 4.93
C SER A 107 5.15 -5.87 5.33
N LYS A 108 4.40 -4.81 5.14
CA LYS A 108 4.79 -3.46 5.61
C LYS A 108 5.09 -3.43 7.11
N TYR A 109 4.30 -4.17 7.92
CA TYR A 109 4.47 -4.31 9.36
C TYR A 109 4.48 -5.79 9.75
N ASN A 110 5.57 -6.23 10.38
CA ASN A 110 5.86 -7.65 10.63
C ASN A 110 5.73 -8.02 12.11
N TRP A 111 4.68 -7.54 12.78
CA TRP A 111 4.44 -7.70 14.22
C TRP A 111 3.54 -8.89 14.57
N SER A 112 2.77 -9.35 13.59
CA SER A 112 1.84 -10.47 13.75
C SER A 112 2.60 -11.79 13.71
N LEU A 113 2.21 -12.73 14.55
CA LEU A 113 2.67 -14.13 14.45
C LEU A 113 1.77 -14.89 13.48
N PRO A 114 2.29 -15.94 12.82
CA PRO A 114 1.46 -16.84 12.02
C PRO A 114 0.30 -17.40 12.85
N SER A 115 -0.89 -17.43 12.27
CA SER A 115 -2.11 -17.89 12.91
C SER A 115 -2.71 -19.07 12.15
N ASP A 116 -3.32 -20.01 12.86
CA ASP A 116 -4.14 -21.04 12.24
C ASP A 116 -5.46 -20.41 11.77
N VAL A 117 -5.70 -20.51 10.49
CA VAL A 117 -6.90 -19.99 9.83
C VAL A 117 -7.78 -21.11 9.25
N SER A 118 -7.51 -22.37 9.58
CA SER A 118 -8.21 -23.54 9.03
C SER A 118 -9.70 -23.61 9.40
N SER A 119 -10.12 -22.91 10.46
CA SER A 119 -11.52 -22.81 10.87
C SER A 119 -12.35 -21.79 10.07
N PHE A 120 -11.71 -20.99 9.23
CA PHE A 120 -12.40 -20.03 8.38
C PHE A 120 -12.80 -20.67 7.04
N GLU A 121 -13.97 -20.33 6.53
CA GLU A 121 -14.37 -20.70 5.18
C GLU A 121 -13.65 -19.85 4.13
N GLU A 122 -13.50 -20.35 2.91
CA GLU A 122 -12.98 -19.53 1.80
C GLU A 122 -13.99 -18.42 1.48
N GLY A 123 -13.53 -17.18 1.48
CA GLY A 123 -14.34 -15.99 1.23
C GLY A 123 -13.68 -14.98 0.32
N VAL A 124 -14.11 -13.74 0.42
CA VAL A 124 -13.48 -12.60 -0.21
C VAL A 124 -13.04 -11.60 0.83
N LEU A 125 -11.95 -10.87 0.54
CA LEU A 125 -11.35 -9.94 1.48
C LEU A 125 -11.55 -8.51 1.03
N ILE A 126 -12.04 -7.66 1.90
CA ILE A 126 -12.08 -6.21 1.74
C ILE A 126 -11.04 -5.58 2.66
N ILE A 127 -10.18 -4.75 2.10
CA ILE A 127 -9.18 -4.02 2.88
C ILE A 127 -9.70 -2.64 3.24
N ASP A 128 -9.88 -2.42 4.54
CA ASP A 128 -10.24 -1.10 5.08
C ASP A 128 -9.03 -0.17 5.15
N GLN A 129 -9.27 1.12 5.06
CA GLN A 129 -8.26 2.15 5.24
C GLN A 129 -8.68 3.14 6.32
N SER A 130 -7.69 3.83 6.89
CA SER A 130 -7.94 4.89 7.88
C SER A 130 -8.48 6.14 7.20
N ARG A 131 -9.58 6.69 7.72
CA ARG A 131 -10.08 8.00 7.25
C ARG A 131 -9.00 9.07 7.35
N GLY A 132 -8.87 9.87 6.29
CA GLY A 132 -7.87 10.92 6.19
C GLY A 132 -6.48 10.43 5.80
N ASP A 133 -6.34 9.17 5.38
CA ASP A 133 -5.11 8.71 4.74
C ASP A 133 -4.89 9.48 3.43
N ALA A 134 -3.66 9.96 3.22
CA ALA A 134 -3.31 10.74 2.04
C ALA A 134 -3.51 9.95 0.75
N SER A 135 -3.26 8.65 0.76
CA SER A 135 -3.41 7.78 -0.40
C SER A 135 -4.85 7.69 -0.90
N ILE A 136 -5.85 7.90 -0.04
CA ILE A 136 -7.26 7.96 -0.45
C ILE A 136 -7.46 9.16 -1.38
N LYS A 137 -7.11 10.37 -0.89
CA LYS A 137 -7.28 11.61 -1.66
C LYS A 137 -6.46 11.60 -2.95
N TYR A 138 -5.17 11.27 -2.84
CA TYR A 138 -4.25 11.31 -3.96
C TYR A 138 -4.38 10.12 -4.92
N GLY A 139 -5.02 9.05 -4.48
CA GLY A 139 -5.45 7.94 -5.33
C GLY A 139 -6.82 8.12 -5.98
N GLY A 140 -7.41 9.33 -5.87
CA GLY A 140 -8.67 9.67 -6.54
C GLY A 140 -9.92 9.07 -5.89
N LEU A 141 -9.85 8.68 -4.62
CA LEU A 141 -10.95 8.10 -3.87
C LEU A 141 -11.63 9.11 -2.96
N ASP A 142 -12.92 8.87 -2.73
CA ASP A 142 -13.65 9.39 -1.57
C ASP A 142 -14.34 8.25 -0.79
N TYR A 143 -15.11 8.60 0.23
CA TYR A 143 -15.75 7.57 1.05
C TYR A 143 -16.89 6.84 0.35
N SER A 144 -17.47 7.38 -0.72
CA SER A 144 -18.48 6.69 -1.53
C SER A 144 -17.89 5.52 -2.32
N ASP A 145 -16.61 5.58 -2.68
CA ASP A 145 -15.93 4.47 -3.33
C ASP A 145 -15.76 3.26 -2.42
N PHE A 146 -15.58 3.48 -1.11
CA PHE A 146 -15.57 2.37 -0.15
C PHE A 146 -16.95 1.73 0.01
N ILE A 147 -18.02 2.52 -0.09
CA ILE A 147 -19.39 1.98 -0.10
C ILE A 147 -19.60 1.15 -1.38
N ARG A 148 -19.25 1.69 -2.54
CA ARG A 148 -19.31 1.00 -3.82
C ARG A 148 -18.51 -0.30 -3.81
N MET A 149 -17.27 -0.25 -3.31
CA MET A 149 -16.41 -1.43 -3.15
C MET A 149 -17.08 -2.53 -2.30
N PHE A 150 -17.73 -2.13 -1.21
CA PHE A 150 -18.45 -3.06 -0.35
C PHE A 150 -19.67 -3.67 -1.04
N ASP A 151 -20.47 -2.83 -1.70
CA ASP A 151 -21.70 -3.29 -2.41
C ASP A 151 -21.33 -4.20 -3.58
N ASP A 152 -20.30 -3.89 -4.35
CA ASP A 152 -19.79 -4.74 -5.43
C ASP A 152 -19.27 -6.08 -4.88
N ALA A 153 -18.52 -6.09 -3.79
CA ALA A 153 -18.03 -7.32 -3.17
C ALA A 153 -19.20 -8.24 -2.73
N LEU A 154 -20.26 -7.66 -2.18
CA LEU A 154 -21.47 -8.40 -1.82
C LEU A 154 -22.21 -8.98 -3.03
N ALA A 155 -22.36 -8.18 -4.09
CA ALA A 155 -23.11 -8.54 -5.29
C ALA A 155 -22.39 -9.61 -6.13
N GLU A 156 -21.07 -9.47 -6.29
CA GLU A 156 -20.26 -10.38 -7.09
C GLU A 156 -20.01 -11.74 -6.40
N ASN A 157 -20.17 -11.80 -5.07
CA ASN A 157 -19.89 -13.00 -4.28
C ASN A 157 -21.09 -13.35 -3.38
N PRO A 158 -22.26 -13.71 -3.97
CA PRO A 158 -23.52 -13.84 -3.21
C PRO A 158 -23.49 -14.92 -2.14
N ASN A 159 -22.68 -15.95 -2.31
CA ASN A 159 -22.62 -17.13 -1.44
C ASN A 159 -21.36 -17.19 -0.55
N SER A 160 -20.45 -16.21 -0.66
CA SER A 160 -19.19 -16.21 0.08
C SER A 160 -19.25 -15.32 1.32
N PRO A 161 -18.58 -15.68 2.41
CA PRO A 161 -18.35 -14.77 3.51
C PRO A 161 -17.51 -13.56 3.04
N ILE A 162 -17.78 -12.42 3.65
CA ILE A 162 -17.06 -11.17 3.39
C ILE A 162 -16.16 -10.87 4.59
N TYR A 163 -14.87 -11.00 4.41
CA TYR A 163 -13.90 -10.64 5.42
C TYR A 163 -13.50 -9.16 5.30
N ILE A 164 -13.44 -8.46 6.41
CA ILE A 164 -12.92 -7.08 6.43
C ILE A 164 -11.66 -7.04 7.28
N LYS A 165 -10.53 -6.71 6.67
CA LYS A 165 -9.28 -6.43 7.38
C LYS A 165 -9.20 -4.94 7.68
N THR A 166 -9.30 -4.58 8.96
CA THR A 166 -9.19 -3.20 9.39
C THR A 166 -7.73 -2.74 9.49
N HIS A 167 -7.49 -1.46 9.22
CA HIS A 167 -6.15 -0.89 9.31
C HIS A 167 -5.63 -0.96 10.76
N PRO A 168 -4.34 -1.31 10.99
CA PRO A 168 -3.76 -1.39 12.34
C PRO A 168 -3.91 -0.10 13.15
N ASP A 169 -3.85 1.06 12.51
CA ASP A 169 -4.04 2.35 13.17
C ASP A 169 -5.43 2.51 13.87
N ARG A 170 -6.40 1.69 13.49
CA ARG A 170 -7.69 1.66 14.21
C ARG A 170 -7.51 1.17 15.64
N ALA A 171 -6.73 0.12 15.83
CA ALA A 171 -6.44 -0.42 17.15
C ALA A 171 -5.45 0.45 17.94
N PHE A 172 -4.36 0.88 17.29
CA PHE A 172 -3.25 1.57 17.95
C PHE A 172 -3.45 3.08 18.09
N ARG A 173 -4.16 3.73 17.16
CA ARG A 173 -4.29 5.20 17.09
C ARG A 173 -5.72 5.69 17.11
N ARG A 174 -6.71 4.80 17.29
CA ARG A 174 -8.14 5.10 17.29
C ARG A 174 -8.61 5.85 16.02
N LYS A 175 -7.96 5.63 14.89
CA LYS A 175 -8.43 6.20 13.63
C LYS A 175 -9.74 5.55 13.19
N LYS A 176 -10.59 6.33 12.52
CA LYS A 176 -11.88 5.85 12.04
C LYS A 176 -11.68 5.02 10.77
N SER A 177 -12.47 3.96 10.64
CA SER A 177 -12.64 3.14 9.43
C SER A 177 -13.29 3.96 8.30
N CYS A 178 -13.02 3.59 7.07
CA CYS A 178 -13.79 4.08 5.92
C CYS A 178 -15.18 3.45 5.84
N PHE A 179 -15.41 2.31 6.47
CA PHE A 179 -16.74 1.69 6.58
C PHE A 179 -17.50 2.20 7.79
N SER A 180 -18.85 2.30 7.64
CA SER A 180 -19.76 2.65 8.72
C SER A 180 -20.21 1.42 9.50
N GLY A 181 -20.91 1.62 10.61
CA GLY A 181 -21.53 0.54 11.36
C GLY A 181 -22.46 -0.34 10.50
N LYS A 182 -23.17 0.25 9.51
CA LYS A 182 -24.07 -0.48 8.60
C LYS A 182 -23.31 -1.56 7.81
N GLN A 183 -22.15 -1.23 7.21
CA GLN A 183 -21.33 -2.21 6.49
C GLN A 183 -20.73 -3.24 7.44
N LEU A 184 -20.19 -2.80 8.58
CA LEU A 184 -19.49 -3.66 9.52
C LEU A 184 -20.42 -4.64 10.27
N SER A 185 -21.72 -4.34 10.36
CA SER A 185 -22.75 -5.21 10.99
C SER A 185 -23.56 -6.04 9.99
N HIS A 186 -23.18 -6.05 8.70
CA HIS A 186 -23.89 -6.85 7.69
C HIS A 186 -23.76 -8.35 8.02
N PRO A 187 -24.84 -9.18 7.89
CA PRO A 187 -24.84 -10.58 8.32
C PRO A 187 -23.75 -11.48 7.72
N ARG A 188 -23.29 -11.18 6.49
CA ARG A 188 -22.20 -11.91 5.83
C ARG A 188 -20.82 -11.38 6.13
N VAL A 189 -20.70 -10.33 6.94
CA VAL A 189 -19.42 -9.70 7.24
C VAL A 189 -18.82 -10.27 8.51
N GLN A 190 -17.55 -10.64 8.41
CA GLN A 190 -16.70 -10.97 9.55
C GLN A 190 -15.48 -10.04 9.56
N ILE A 191 -15.32 -9.32 10.65
CA ILE A 191 -14.14 -8.47 10.86
C ILE A 191 -12.99 -9.37 11.33
N LEU A 192 -11.92 -9.42 10.56
CA LEU A 192 -10.73 -10.20 10.91
C LEU A 192 -10.00 -9.58 12.11
N PRO A 193 -9.38 -10.41 12.97
CA PRO A 193 -8.56 -9.94 14.08
C PRO A 193 -7.49 -8.94 13.61
N ALA A 194 -7.26 -7.89 14.41
CA ALA A 194 -6.31 -6.83 14.05
C ALA A 194 -4.88 -7.37 13.93
N ASP A 195 -4.54 -8.39 14.69
CA ASP A 195 -3.24 -9.06 14.75
C ASP A 195 -3.09 -10.21 13.76
N LEU A 196 -4.15 -10.60 13.02
CA LEU A 196 -4.01 -11.56 11.92
C LEU A 196 -3.09 -10.97 10.84
N SER A 197 -2.06 -11.73 10.44
CA SER A 197 -1.09 -11.25 9.45
C SER A 197 -1.73 -11.04 8.08
N PRO A 198 -1.23 -10.11 7.23
CA PRO A 198 -1.69 -10.01 5.85
C PRO A 198 -1.58 -11.34 5.10
N ALA A 199 -0.47 -12.07 5.25
CA ALA A 199 -0.27 -13.36 4.62
C ALA A 199 -1.34 -14.40 5.02
N ASP A 200 -1.75 -14.42 6.29
CA ASP A 200 -2.83 -15.31 6.76
C ASP A 200 -4.20 -14.84 6.24
N CYS A 201 -4.43 -13.54 6.12
CA CYS A 201 -5.63 -13.03 5.47
C CYS A 201 -5.76 -13.52 4.02
N PHE A 202 -4.65 -13.54 3.26
CA PHE A 202 -4.67 -13.99 1.86
C PHE A 202 -4.88 -15.51 1.69
N LYS A 203 -4.65 -16.31 2.72
CA LYS A 203 -5.03 -17.74 2.71
C LYS A 203 -6.55 -17.96 2.75
N LEU A 204 -7.30 -16.96 3.22
CA LEU A 204 -8.76 -17.02 3.38
C LEU A 204 -9.51 -16.66 2.09
N CYS A 205 -8.83 -16.16 1.06
CA CYS A 205 -9.51 -15.60 -0.10
C CYS A 205 -8.71 -15.76 -1.38
N LYS A 206 -9.42 -15.88 -2.50
CA LYS A 206 -8.82 -15.77 -3.83
C LYS A 206 -8.97 -14.38 -4.41
N LYS A 207 -9.87 -13.56 -3.88
CA LYS A 207 -10.21 -12.23 -4.39
C LYS A 207 -10.16 -11.18 -3.29
N VAL A 208 -9.50 -10.08 -3.57
CA VAL A 208 -9.27 -8.96 -2.64
C VAL A 208 -9.78 -7.67 -3.26
N TYR A 209 -10.62 -6.96 -2.50
CA TYR A 209 -11.14 -5.63 -2.85
C TYR A 209 -10.40 -4.58 -2.03
N VAL A 210 -9.87 -3.57 -2.71
CA VAL A 210 -9.00 -2.59 -2.07
C VAL A 210 -9.20 -1.19 -2.65
N GLY A 211 -9.03 -0.15 -1.82
CA GLY A 211 -8.92 1.22 -2.29
C GLY A 211 -7.53 1.46 -2.90
N THR A 212 -6.62 1.96 -2.07
CA THR A 212 -5.22 2.27 -2.46
C THR A 212 -4.20 1.64 -1.51
N SER A 213 -4.62 0.72 -0.66
CA SER A 213 -3.75 0.10 0.34
C SER A 213 -2.64 -0.73 -0.30
N LEU A 214 -1.43 -0.68 0.26
CA LEU A 214 -0.31 -1.53 -0.13
C LEU A 214 -0.64 -3.04 0.01
N MET A 215 -1.59 -3.42 0.86
CA MET A 215 -2.05 -4.80 0.96
C MET A 215 -2.59 -5.36 -0.36
N GLY A 216 -3.01 -4.53 -1.33
CA GLY A 216 -3.35 -5.00 -2.67
C GLY A 216 -2.14 -5.52 -3.44
N MET A 217 -0.99 -4.85 -3.35
CA MET A 217 0.26 -5.36 -3.92
C MET A 217 0.72 -6.65 -3.21
N GLU A 218 0.61 -6.70 -1.90
CA GLU A 218 0.90 -7.92 -1.12
C GLU A 218 -0.03 -9.07 -1.53
N ALA A 219 -1.31 -8.79 -1.79
CA ALA A 219 -2.27 -9.78 -2.29
C ALA A 219 -1.89 -10.35 -3.68
N LEU A 220 -1.43 -9.50 -4.60
CA LEU A 220 -0.89 -9.95 -5.90
C LEU A 220 0.31 -10.90 -5.71
N ILE A 221 1.24 -10.56 -4.82
CA ILE A 221 2.40 -11.42 -4.50
C ILE A 221 1.96 -12.78 -3.93
N HIS A 222 0.85 -12.83 -3.21
CA HIS A 222 0.27 -14.06 -2.67
C HIS A 222 -0.64 -14.79 -3.66
N GLY A 223 -0.81 -14.29 -4.90
CA GLY A 223 -1.56 -14.94 -5.97
C GLY A 223 -3.07 -14.69 -5.92
N CYS A 224 -3.53 -13.68 -5.17
CA CYS A 224 -4.94 -13.29 -5.18
C CYS A 224 -5.29 -12.42 -6.39
N GLU A 225 -6.52 -12.53 -6.87
CA GLU A 225 -7.12 -11.53 -7.75
C GLU A 225 -7.35 -10.23 -6.97
N VAL A 226 -6.98 -9.10 -7.56
CA VAL A 226 -7.11 -7.79 -6.89
C VAL A 226 -8.02 -6.88 -7.70
N VAL A 227 -9.08 -6.38 -7.05
CA VAL A 227 -9.96 -5.34 -7.58
C VAL A 227 -9.66 -4.04 -6.84
N THR A 228 -9.18 -3.02 -7.53
CA THR A 228 -8.84 -1.73 -6.95
C THR A 228 -9.82 -0.63 -7.34
N TYR A 229 -10.23 0.19 -6.37
CA TYR A 229 -11.18 1.28 -6.55
C TYR A 229 -10.51 2.65 -6.61
N GLY A 230 -9.20 2.69 -6.36
CA GLY A 230 -8.39 3.89 -6.49
C GLY A 230 -7.10 3.63 -7.21
N TRP A 231 -6.50 4.69 -7.70
CA TRP A 231 -5.23 4.63 -8.38
C TRP A 231 -4.09 4.62 -7.35
N ASN A 232 -3.25 3.63 -7.45
CA ASN A 232 -2.09 3.42 -6.59
C ASN A 232 -0.89 2.98 -7.45
N SER A 233 0.26 2.68 -6.85
CA SER A 233 1.46 2.35 -7.61
C SER A 233 1.40 1.03 -8.39
N TYR A 234 0.50 0.12 -8.04
CA TYR A 234 0.37 -1.21 -8.67
C TYR A 234 -0.86 -1.37 -9.58
N ALA A 235 -1.80 -0.41 -9.59
CA ALA A 235 -2.98 -0.42 -10.46
C ALA A 235 -2.64 0.09 -11.87
N GLY A 236 -3.39 -0.34 -12.88
CA GLY A 236 -3.27 0.13 -14.26
C GLY A 236 -2.16 -0.50 -15.09
N TRP A 237 -1.49 -1.52 -14.57
CA TRP A 237 -0.40 -2.22 -15.27
C TRP A 237 -0.77 -3.62 -15.78
N GLY A 238 -2.07 -3.94 -15.81
CA GLY A 238 -2.60 -5.22 -16.31
C GLY A 238 -2.64 -6.35 -15.27
N LEU A 239 -2.32 -6.07 -14.01
CA LEU A 239 -2.30 -7.06 -12.90
C LEU A 239 -3.53 -7.00 -12.01
N THR A 240 -4.34 -5.95 -12.13
CA THR A 240 -5.51 -5.68 -11.30
C THR A 240 -6.75 -5.44 -12.15
N THR A 241 -7.93 -5.67 -11.56
CA THR A 241 -9.18 -5.16 -12.11
C THR A 241 -9.38 -3.75 -11.59
N ASP A 242 -9.19 -2.74 -12.46
CA ASP A 242 -9.17 -1.35 -12.07
C ASP A 242 -10.57 -0.72 -12.18
N ARG A 243 -11.09 -0.20 -11.07
CA ARG A 243 -12.37 0.50 -10.94
C ARG A 243 -12.20 1.90 -10.39
N GLY A 244 -10.99 2.45 -10.51
CA GLY A 244 -10.70 3.83 -10.16
C GLY A 244 -11.52 4.82 -10.99
N ARG A 245 -11.76 6.00 -10.44
CA ARG A 245 -12.48 7.07 -11.15
C ARG A 245 -11.68 7.64 -12.30
N GLU A 246 -12.38 8.06 -13.32
CA GLU A 246 -11.79 8.82 -14.44
C GLU A 246 -11.38 10.25 -13.97
N PRO A 247 -10.37 10.88 -14.58
CA PRO A 247 -9.55 10.33 -15.67
C PRO A 247 -8.55 9.29 -15.18
N LEU A 248 -8.25 8.32 -16.07
CA LEU A 248 -7.22 7.32 -15.82
C LEU A 248 -5.83 7.98 -15.77
N PRO A 249 -4.96 7.61 -14.84
CA PRO A 249 -3.56 7.98 -14.93
C PRO A 249 -2.94 7.46 -16.23
N PRO A 250 -1.99 8.20 -16.84
CA PRO A 250 -1.31 7.75 -18.03
C PRO A 250 -0.39 6.55 -17.70
N ARG A 251 -0.91 5.33 -17.88
CA ARG A 251 -0.21 4.06 -17.69
C ARG A 251 -0.34 3.24 -18.95
N ALA A 252 0.63 3.40 -19.85
CA ALA A 252 0.55 2.86 -21.20
C ALA A 252 1.09 1.43 -21.34
N ARG A 253 1.72 0.88 -20.29
CA ARG A 253 2.36 -0.43 -20.34
C ARG A 253 1.65 -1.48 -19.49
N GLN A 254 1.85 -2.73 -19.88
CA GLN A 254 1.54 -3.88 -19.01
C GLN A 254 2.85 -4.43 -18.46
N HIS A 255 2.82 -4.85 -17.21
CA HIS A 255 3.94 -5.46 -16.52
C HIS A 255 3.56 -6.82 -15.95
N SER A 256 4.52 -7.72 -15.92
CA SER A 256 4.42 -8.92 -15.09
C SER A 256 4.56 -8.57 -13.61
N LEU A 257 4.07 -9.45 -12.74
CA LEU A 257 4.21 -9.27 -11.29
C LEU A 257 5.67 -9.15 -10.86
N ILE A 258 6.58 -9.88 -11.51
CA ILE A 258 7.99 -9.86 -11.16
C ILE A 258 8.65 -8.52 -11.54
N GLU A 259 8.27 -7.91 -12.68
CA GLU A 259 8.73 -6.58 -13.06
C GLU A 259 8.23 -5.52 -12.08
N LEU A 260 6.95 -5.60 -11.70
CA LEU A 260 6.39 -4.70 -10.71
C LEU A 260 7.06 -4.85 -9.33
N PHE A 261 7.37 -6.10 -8.93
CA PHE A 261 8.12 -6.37 -7.70
C PHE A 261 9.55 -5.82 -7.78
N GLN A 262 10.26 -6.03 -8.89
CA GLN A 262 11.58 -5.46 -9.12
C GLN A 262 11.56 -3.94 -8.96
N ALA A 263 10.66 -3.27 -9.65
CA ALA A 263 10.55 -1.81 -9.60
C ALA A 263 10.23 -1.29 -8.20
N ALA A 264 9.21 -1.85 -7.53
CA ALA A 264 8.68 -1.31 -6.29
C ALA A 264 9.42 -1.74 -5.02
N TYR A 265 10.00 -2.95 -5.00
CA TYR A 265 10.63 -3.52 -3.79
C TYR A 265 12.15 -3.60 -3.85
N ILE A 266 12.73 -3.62 -5.04
CA ILE A 266 14.19 -3.71 -5.21
C ILE A 266 14.76 -2.33 -5.59
N ASN A 267 14.24 -1.72 -6.66
CA ASN A 267 14.83 -0.49 -7.21
C ASN A 267 14.40 0.76 -6.45
N TYR A 268 13.13 0.82 -6.00
CA TYR A 268 12.56 2.03 -5.39
C TYR A 268 12.64 2.04 -3.85
N SER A 269 12.71 0.87 -3.17
CA SER A 269 12.65 0.75 -1.70
C SER A 269 14.01 0.76 -1.02
#